data_d6c3e792e169b09d9c1f0aba61440f33
#
_entry.id   d6c3e792e169b09d9c1f0aba61440f33
#
_cell.length_a   1.000
_cell.length_b   1.000
_cell.length_c   1.000
_cell.angle_alpha   90.00
_cell.angle_beta   90.00
_cell.angle_gamma   90.00
#
_symmetry.space_group_name_H-M   'P 1'
#
loop_
_entity.id
_entity.type
_entity.pdbx_description
1 polymer ?
#
loop_
_entity_poly.entity_id
_entity_poly.type
_entity_poly.pdbx_seq_one_letter_code
_entity_poly.pdbx_strand_id
1 'polypeptide(L)'
;EDEVFAEDFVQARMQLFRPKGGTYDVVHRNVYNVHQRVASSYRDGRLLLAGDSAHINNPLGGMGLNFGIHDTFNLIDKLAQIWFDGASTDLLDLYDRQRRTVAQEFLQKQTIENKRNIEEKDPAKREAFYQDLRDTLADPDRLLTYLRRITMIEGFERANAIT
;
A
#
# COMPACT_ATOMS: atom_id res chain seq x y z
N GLU A 1 -8.97 -21.58 9.94
CA GLU A 1 -7.62 -21.87 9.34
C GLU A 1 -7.54 -23.32 8.83
N ASP A 2 -8.00 -24.31 9.58
CA ASP A 2 -7.89 -25.73 9.23
C ASP A 2 -8.55 -26.08 7.89
N GLU A 3 -9.67 -25.45 7.55
CA GLU A 3 -10.38 -25.66 6.29
C GLU A 3 -9.53 -25.28 5.06
N VAL A 4 -8.75 -24.19 5.16
CA VAL A 4 -7.91 -23.70 4.05
C VAL A 4 -6.72 -24.61 3.78
N PHE A 5 -6.30 -25.39 4.79
CA PHE A 5 -5.24 -26.39 4.66
C PHE A 5 -5.76 -27.79 4.25
N ALA A 6 -7.08 -28.01 4.22
CA ALA A 6 -7.65 -29.27 3.80
C ALA A 6 -7.24 -29.60 2.35
N GLU A 7 -6.86 -30.86 2.10
CA GLU A 7 -6.37 -31.29 0.78
C GLU A 7 -7.39 -31.04 -0.32
N ASP A 8 -8.63 -31.43 -0.08
CA ASP A 8 -9.74 -31.27 -1.05
C ASP A 8 -10.00 -29.80 -1.38
N PHE A 9 -9.91 -28.89 -0.38
CA PHE A 9 -10.04 -27.45 -0.62
C PHE A 9 -8.93 -26.94 -1.52
N VAL A 10 -7.69 -27.30 -1.24
CA VAL A 10 -6.52 -26.88 -2.03
C VAL A 10 -6.61 -27.44 -3.45
N GLN A 11 -6.91 -28.75 -3.60
CA GLN A 11 -7.07 -29.39 -4.90
C GLN A 11 -8.19 -28.73 -5.73
N ALA A 12 -9.34 -28.44 -5.12
CA ALA A 12 -10.45 -27.77 -5.79
C ALA A 12 -10.04 -26.37 -6.31
N ARG A 13 -9.29 -25.58 -5.50
CA ARG A 13 -8.79 -24.27 -5.91
C ARG A 13 -7.79 -24.36 -7.04
N MET A 14 -6.85 -25.32 -6.98
CA MET A 14 -5.88 -25.54 -8.05
C MET A 14 -6.55 -25.98 -9.35
N GLN A 15 -7.55 -26.86 -9.28
CA GLN A 15 -8.33 -27.29 -10.44
C GLN A 15 -9.18 -26.16 -11.04
N LEU A 16 -9.71 -25.26 -10.20
CA LEU A 16 -10.45 -24.09 -10.67
C LEU A 16 -9.53 -23.12 -11.44
N PHE A 17 -8.30 -22.94 -10.98
CA PHE A 17 -7.33 -22.05 -11.61
C PHE A 17 -6.76 -22.64 -12.92
N ARG A 18 -6.37 -23.92 -12.89
CA ARG A 18 -5.83 -24.63 -14.05
C ARG A 18 -6.29 -26.08 -14.04
N PRO A 19 -7.37 -26.42 -14.73
CA PRO A 19 -7.86 -27.80 -14.80
C PRO A 19 -6.82 -28.76 -15.39
N LYS A 20 -6.61 -29.91 -14.76
CA LYS A 20 -5.81 -31.03 -15.30
C LYS A 20 -6.35 -32.39 -14.84
N GLY A 21 -5.95 -33.47 -15.53
CA GLY A 21 -6.17 -34.83 -15.05
C GLY A 21 -5.36 -35.14 -13.78
N GLY A 22 -5.98 -35.84 -12.81
CA GLY A 22 -5.35 -36.19 -11.55
C GLY A 22 -5.23 -35.02 -10.56
N THR A 23 -4.48 -35.23 -9.49
CA THR A 23 -4.26 -34.27 -8.42
C THR A 23 -3.02 -33.44 -8.65
N TYR A 24 -2.91 -32.31 -7.93
CA TYR A 24 -1.71 -31.48 -7.86
C TYR A 24 -0.80 -32.02 -6.75
N ASP A 25 0.52 -32.09 -7.05
CA ASP A 25 1.54 -32.27 -6.02
C ASP A 25 1.83 -30.92 -5.39
N VAL A 26 1.37 -30.71 -4.15
CA VAL A 26 1.47 -29.43 -3.44
C VAL A 26 2.62 -29.51 -2.46
N VAL A 27 3.77 -28.99 -2.86
CA VAL A 27 5.02 -29.04 -2.08
C VAL A 27 5.04 -28.09 -0.88
N HIS A 28 4.24 -27.01 -0.91
CA HIS A 28 4.20 -26.04 0.17
C HIS A 28 2.83 -25.35 0.25
N ARG A 29 2.38 -25.07 1.48
CA ARG A 29 1.18 -24.29 1.78
C ARG A 29 1.48 -23.29 2.87
N ASN A 30 0.99 -22.08 2.71
CA ASN A 30 1.09 -21.04 3.72
C ASN A 30 -0.15 -20.15 3.69
N VAL A 31 -0.60 -19.72 4.87
CA VAL A 31 -1.63 -18.70 5.04
C VAL A 31 -1.03 -17.60 5.90
N TYR A 32 -1.06 -16.37 5.40
CA TYR A 32 -0.68 -15.23 6.21
C TYR A 32 -1.81 -14.20 6.25
N ASN A 33 -1.94 -13.55 7.38
CA ASN A 33 -2.96 -12.53 7.58
C ASN A 33 -2.46 -11.18 7.07
N VAL A 34 -3.20 -10.61 6.14
CA VAL A 34 -2.93 -9.26 5.64
C VAL A 34 -3.58 -8.26 6.58
N HIS A 35 -2.77 -7.34 7.09
CA HIS A 35 -3.23 -6.26 7.95
C HIS A 35 -3.24 -4.93 7.20
N GLN A 36 -4.11 -4.03 7.65
CA GLN A 36 -4.24 -2.68 7.12
C GLN A 36 -4.18 -1.72 8.33
N ARG A 37 -2.99 -1.23 8.64
CA ARG A 37 -2.74 -0.45 9.86
C ARG A 37 -1.72 0.64 9.61
N VAL A 38 -1.84 1.74 10.36
CA VAL A 38 -0.83 2.81 10.46
C VAL A 38 -0.55 3.01 11.95
N ALA A 39 0.71 3.10 12.33
CA ALA A 39 1.10 3.37 13.70
C ALA A 39 0.54 4.73 14.16
N SER A 40 0.18 4.83 15.44
CA SER A 40 -0.35 6.07 16.01
C SER A 40 0.68 7.19 16.08
N SER A 41 1.97 6.83 16.12
CA SER A 41 3.10 7.73 16.00
C SER A 41 4.26 7.01 15.30
N TYR A 42 5.03 7.74 14.50
CA TYR A 42 6.27 7.23 13.87
C TYR A 42 7.51 7.59 14.69
N ARG A 43 7.31 8.31 15.81
CA ARG A 43 8.37 8.69 16.73
C ARG A 43 7.97 8.41 18.18
N ASP A 44 8.90 7.82 18.93
CA ASP A 44 8.87 7.76 20.39
C ASP A 44 10.28 8.06 20.92
N GLY A 45 10.49 9.28 21.34
CA GLY A 45 11.79 9.77 21.78
C GLY A 45 12.85 9.64 20.68
N ARG A 46 13.73 8.64 20.81
CA ARG A 46 14.80 8.33 19.84
C ARG A 46 14.50 7.13 18.95
N LEU A 47 13.36 6.48 19.14
CA LEU A 47 12.88 5.41 18.28
C LEU A 47 12.07 6.01 17.13
N LEU A 48 12.33 5.54 15.92
CA LEU A 48 11.66 5.98 14.70
C LEU A 48 11.21 4.78 13.92
N LEU A 49 10.00 4.85 13.36
CA LEU A 49 9.42 3.82 12.51
C LEU A 49 9.42 4.29 11.06
N ALA A 50 9.69 3.36 10.13
CA ALA A 50 9.61 3.59 8.69
C ALA A 50 9.18 2.31 7.96
N GLY A 51 8.50 2.44 6.80
CA GLY A 51 8.04 1.31 6.02
C GLY A 51 7.03 0.44 6.77
N ASP A 52 7.11 -0.87 6.62
CA ASP A 52 6.16 -1.83 7.19
C ASP A 52 6.05 -1.78 8.73
N SER A 53 7.07 -1.28 9.41
CA SER A 53 7.00 -1.04 10.86
C SER A 53 6.11 0.16 11.24
N ALA A 54 5.97 1.13 10.32
CA ALA A 54 5.17 2.34 10.51
C ALA A 54 3.75 2.18 9.93
N HIS A 55 3.64 1.52 8.78
CA HIS A 55 2.37 1.29 8.10
C HIS A 55 2.40 -0.05 7.34
N ILE A 56 1.42 -0.88 7.62
CA ILE A 56 1.22 -2.13 6.90
C ILE A 56 -0.09 -2.07 6.11
N ASN A 57 -0.07 -2.55 4.89
CA ASN A 57 -1.22 -2.55 3.99
C ASN A 57 -1.31 -3.85 3.19
N ASN A 58 -2.47 -4.09 2.57
CA ASN A 58 -2.59 -5.18 1.61
C ASN A 58 -1.67 -4.94 0.39
N PRO A 59 -1.19 -6.01 -0.27
CA PRO A 59 -0.19 -5.89 -1.35
C PRO A 59 -0.75 -5.38 -2.68
N LEU A 60 -2.06 -5.16 -2.79
CA LEU A 60 -2.72 -4.81 -4.05
C LEU A 60 -2.33 -3.40 -4.50
N GLY A 61 -1.64 -3.33 -5.62
CA GLY A 61 -1.10 -2.09 -6.18
C GLY A 61 0.39 -1.86 -5.91
N GLY A 62 1.07 -2.75 -5.14
CA GLY A 62 2.52 -2.69 -4.93
C GLY A 62 3.03 -1.44 -4.20
N MET A 63 2.19 -0.80 -3.40
CA MET A 63 2.47 0.52 -2.83
C MET A 63 3.33 0.48 -1.56
N GLY A 64 3.28 -0.59 -0.76
CA GLY A 64 3.91 -0.65 0.57
C GLY A 64 5.40 -0.37 0.54
N LEU A 65 6.16 -1.14 -0.25
CA LEU A 65 7.61 -0.95 -0.40
C LEU A 65 7.96 0.47 -0.87
N ASN A 66 7.24 0.98 -1.86
CA ASN A 66 7.49 2.31 -2.42
C ASN A 66 7.25 3.43 -1.39
N PHE A 67 6.19 3.33 -0.60
CA PHE A 67 5.95 4.25 0.51
C PHE A 67 7.06 4.17 1.56
N GLY A 68 7.53 2.97 1.89
CA GLY A 68 8.66 2.77 2.81
C GLY A 68 9.96 3.39 2.32
N ILE A 69 10.21 3.37 1.01
CA ILE A 69 11.34 4.09 0.39
C ILE A 69 11.19 5.60 0.60
N HIS A 70 10.01 6.16 0.35
CA HIS A 70 9.75 7.59 0.59
C HIS A 70 9.88 7.97 2.07
N ASP A 71 9.46 7.09 3.00
CA ASP A 71 9.69 7.32 4.44
C ASP A 71 11.18 7.43 4.74
N THR A 72 11.96 6.49 4.21
CA THR A 72 13.40 6.43 4.45
C THR A 72 14.11 7.68 3.93
N PHE A 73 13.81 8.13 2.71
CA PHE A 73 14.39 9.36 2.16
C PHE A 73 14.00 10.58 3.00
N ASN A 74 12.72 10.72 3.37
CA ASN A 74 12.24 11.83 4.18
C ASN A 74 12.89 11.86 5.58
N LEU A 75 13.11 10.68 6.18
CA LEU A 75 13.75 10.54 7.48
C LEU A 75 15.25 10.84 7.41
N ILE A 76 15.96 10.25 6.44
CA ILE A 76 17.42 10.41 6.30
C ILE A 76 17.77 11.88 6.06
N ASP A 77 16.99 12.58 5.25
CA ASP A 77 17.20 14.00 4.97
C ASP A 77 17.15 14.85 6.25
N LYS A 78 16.19 14.58 7.12
CA LYS A 78 16.06 15.26 8.42
C LYS A 78 17.15 14.86 9.41
N LEU A 79 17.52 13.57 9.45
CA LEU A 79 18.62 13.12 10.29
C LEU A 79 19.96 13.73 9.85
N ALA A 80 20.18 13.88 8.54
CA ALA A 80 21.38 14.54 8.02
C ALA A 80 21.46 16.02 8.47
N GLN A 81 20.36 16.75 8.37
CA GLN A 81 20.29 18.14 8.85
C GLN A 81 20.57 18.24 10.36
N ILE A 82 20.00 17.34 11.16
CA ILE A 82 20.24 17.30 12.61
C ILE A 82 21.72 16.99 12.89
N TRP A 83 22.30 16.01 12.21
CA TRP A 83 23.63 15.50 12.51
C TRP A 83 24.75 16.40 11.98
N PHE A 84 24.62 16.89 10.76
CA PHE A 84 25.67 17.65 10.10
C PHE A 84 25.51 19.17 10.25
N ASP A 85 24.25 19.66 10.29
CA ASP A 85 23.96 21.09 10.29
C ASP A 85 23.51 21.60 11.67
N GLY A 86 23.37 20.70 12.65
CA GLY A 86 22.95 21.07 14.00
C GLY A 86 21.49 21.51 14.10
N ALA A 87 20.64 21.09 13.17
CA ALA A 87 19.21 21.41 13.17
C ALA A 87 18.49 20.82 14.39
N SER A 88 17.33 21.41 14.74
CA SER A 88 16.50 20.91 15.85
C SER A 88 15.99 19.50 15.60
N THR A 89 15.92 18.69 16.67
CA THR A 89 15.26 17.38 16.66
C THR A 89 13.75 17.45 16.41
N ASP A 90 13.14 18.64 16.38
CA ASP A 90 11.74 18.86 16.00
C ASP A 90 11.46 18.43 14.54
N LEU A 91 12.52 18.36 13.72
CA LEU A 91 12.44 17.79 12.38
C LEU A 91 11.95 16.32 12.40
N LEU A 92 12.17 15.57 13.48
CA LEU A 92 11.67 14.20 13.61
C LEU A 92 10.16 14.17 13.90
N ASP A 93 9.61 15.17 14.55
CA ASP A 93 8.16 15.34 14.70
C ASP A 93 7.52 15.77 13.37
N LEU A 94 8.25 16.56 12.58
CA LEU A 94 7.84 16.88 11.22
C LEU A 94 7.83 15.62 10.33
N TYR A 95 8.82 14.74 10.47
CA TYR A 95 8.83 13.44 9.79
C TYR A 95 7.56 12.63 10.11
N ASP A 96 7.22 12.48 11.40
CA ASP A 96 6.01 11.78 11.81
C ASP A 96 4.77 12.41 11.15
N ARG A 97 4.59 13.73 11.30
CA ARG A 97 3.44 14.42 10.72
C ARG A 97 3.33 14.20 9.21
N GLN A 98 4.43 14.39 8.49
CA GLN A 98 4.47 14.27 7.02
C GLN A 98 4.15 12.85 6.57
N ARG A 99 4.87 11.86 7.08
CA ARG A 99 4.77 10.49 6.57
C ARG A 99 3.52 9.77 7.05
N ARG A 100 3.13 9.98 8.30
CA ARG A 100 1.89 9.38 8.85
C ARG A 100 0.64 9.94 8.18
N THR A 101 0.59 11.25 7.90
CA THR A 101 -0.53 11.86 7.18
C THR A 101 -0.69 11.27 5.79
N VAL A 102 0.38 11.19 5.01
CA VAL A 102 0.28 10.63 3.64
C VAL A 102 0.04 9.13 3.64
N ALA A 103 0.51 8.39 4.63
CA ALA A 103 0.15 6.98 4.77
C ALA A 103 -1.37 6.79 4.98
N GLN A 104 -2.00 7.66 5.74
CA GLN A 104 -3.46 7.64 5.96
C GLN A 104 -4.25 8.17 4.76
N GLU A 105 -3.83 9.30 4.18
CA GLU A 105 -4.57 9.98 3.11
C GLU A 105 -4.43 9.30 1.75
N PHE A 106 -3.29 8.67 1.47
CA PHE A 106 -2.98 8.07 0.15
C PHE A 106 -2.83 6.55 0.24
N LEU A 107 -1.84 6.03 0.97
CA LEU A 107 -1.54 4.60 0.98
C LEU A 107 -2.73 3.77 1.44
N GLN A 108 -3.30 4.06 2.60
CA GLN A 108 -4.41 3.29 3.15
C GLN A 108 -5.65 3.38 2.26
N LYS A 109 -6.02 4.57 1.81
CA LYS A 109 -7.20 4.75 0.95
C LYS A 109 -7.04 4.02 -0.38
N GLN A 110 -5.89 4.17 -1.05
CA GLN A 110 -5.67 3.57 -2.36
C GLN A 110 -5.64 2.04 -2.29
N THR A 111 -4.97 1.48 -1.28
CA THR A 111 -4.88 0.01 -1.16
C THR A 111 -6.21 -0.62 -0.75
N ILE A 112 -7.02 0.06 0.07
CA ILE A 112 -8.40 -0.36 0.40
C ILE A 112 -9.28 -0.31 -0.86
N GLU A 113 -9.18 0.75 -1.65
CA GLU A 113 -9.93 0.89 -2.89
C GLU A 113 -9.54 -0.17 -3.92
N ASN A 114 -8.24 -0.41 -4.11
CA ASN A 114 -7.74 -1.46 -4.98
C ASN A 114 -8.30 -2.83 -4.58
N LYS A 115 -8.28 -3.14 -3.28
CA LYS A 115 -8.84 -4.39 -2.76
C LYS A 115 -10.34 -4.50 -3.07
N ARG A 116 -11.11 -3.46 -2.75
CA ARG A 116 -12.55 -3.43 -3.02
C ARG A 116 -12.86 -3.67 -4.49
N ASN A 117 -12.14 -3.01 -5.40
CA ASN A 117 -12.37 -3.12 -6.84
C ASN A 117 -12.02 -4.51 -7.40
N ILE A 118 -10.98 -5.15 -6.86
CA ILE A 118 -10.58 -6.51 -7.27
C ILE A 118 -11.55 -7.57 -6.72
N GLU A 119 -12.04 -7.38 -5.51
CA GLU A 119 -12.97 -8.32 -4.84
C GLU A 119 -14.45 -8.12 -5.24
N GLU A 120 -14.77 -7.08 -6.02
CA GLU A 120 -16.15 -6.80 -6.44
C GLU A 120 -16.71 -7.97 -7.29
N LYS A 121 -17.83 -8.52 -6.86
CA LYS A 121 -18.50 -9.67 -7.50
C LYS A 121 -19.68 -9.28 -8.38
N ASP A 122 -20.24 -8.08 -8.17
CA ASP A 122 -21.37 -7.59 -8.96
C ASP A 122 -20.89 -7.20 -10.37
N PRO A 123 -21.38 -7.89 -11.44
CA PRO A 123 -20.96 -7.59 -12.81
C PRO A 123 -21.22 -6.16 -13.25
N ALA A 124 -22.32 -5.55 -12.79
CA ALA A 124 -22.67 -4.18 -13.15
C ALA A 124 -21.69 -3.16 -12.55
N LYS A 125 -21.27 -3.37 -11.29
CA LYS A 125 -20.27 -2.51 -10.63
C LYS A 125 -18.89 -2.69 -11.24
N ARG A 126 -18.52 -3.92 -11.61
CA ARG A 126 -17.26 -4.18 -12.33
C ARG A 126 -17.23 -3.48 -13.68
N GLU A 127 -18.33 -3.57 -14.44
CA GLU A 127 -18.41 -2.89 -15.74
C GLU A 127 -18.36 -1.36 -15.58
N ALA A 128 -19.05 -0.81 -14.58
CA ALA A 128 -18.96 0.62 -14.27
C ALA A 128 -17.53 1.06 -13.94
N PHE A 129 -16.80 0.27 -13.17
CA PHE A 129 -15.38 0.53 -12.88
C PHE A 129 -14.51 0.49 -14.15
N TYR A 130 -14.72 -0.49 -15.01
CA TYR A 130 -13.96 -0.57 -16.28
C TYR A 130 -14.33 0.57 -17.23
N GLN A 131 -15.59 1.03 -17.22
CA GLN A 131 -16.00 2.19 -18.01
C GLN A 131 -15.33 3.46 -17.50
N ASP A 132 -15.29 3.69 -16.18
CA ASP A 132 -14.59 4.84 -15.58
C ASP A 132 -13.08 4.84 -15.92
N LEU A 133 -12.45 3.67 -15.94
CA LEU A 133 -11.06 3.55 -16.41
C LEU A 133 -10.91 3.92 -17.89
N ARG A 134 -11.81 3.46 -18.77
CA ARG A 134 -11.80 3.83 -20.19
C ARG A 134 -11.98 5.34 -20.38
N ASP A 135 -12.90 5.94 -19.65
CA ASP A 135 -13.15 7.38 -19.68
C ASP A 135 -11.94 8.17 -19.17
N THR A 136 -11.28 7.66 -18.12
CA THR A 136 -10.04 8.24 -17.60
C THR A 136 -8.90 8.17 -18.61
N LEU A 137 -8.76 7.07 -19.32
CA LEU A 137 -7.74 6.91 -20.39
C LEU A 137 -8.01 7.80 -21.60
N ALA A 138 -9.27 8.13 -21.88
CA ALA A 138 -9.66 8.97 -23.01
C ALA A 138 -9.52 10.48 -22.72
N ASP A 139 -9.42 10.88 -21.45
CA ASP A 139 -9.31 12.28 -21.02
C ASP A 139 -7.91 12.56 -20.48
N PRO A 140 -7.07 13.37 -21.14
CA PRO A 140 -5.70 13.65 -20.73
C PRO A 140 -5.57 14.24 -19.32
N ASP A 141 -6.51 15.08 -18.88
CA ASP A 141 -6.44 15.73 -17.55
C ASP A 141 -6.80 14.73 -16.43
N ARG A 142 -7.81 13.90 -16.69
CA ARG A 142 -8.16 12.79 -15.78
C ARG A 142 -7.03 11.77 -15.71
N LEU A 143 -6.44 11.42 -16.84
CA LEU A 143 -5.30 10.50 -16.90
C LEU A 143 -4.11 11.04 -16.14
N LEU A 144 -3.76 12.31 -16.31
CA LEU A 144 -2.67 12.95 -15.58
C LEU A 144 -2.91 12.89 -14.07
N THR A 145 -4.11 13.27 -13.62
CA THR A 145 -4.50 13.21 -12.21
C THR A 145 -4.40 11.79 -11.65
N TYR A 146 -4.92 10.82 -12.38
CA TYR A 146 -4.85 9.40 -12.01
C TYR A 146 -3.39 8.92 -11.90
N LEU A 147 -2.55 9.23 -12.89
CA LEU A 147 -1.14 8.84 -12.90
C LEU A 147 -0.37 9.49 -11.73
N ARG A 148 -0.56 10.78 -11.47
CA ARG A 148 0.08 11.47 -10.33
C ARG A 148 -0.25 10.83 -8.99
N ARG A 149 -1.49 10.35 -8.84
CA ARG A 149 -1.93 9.65 -7.63
C ARG A 149 -1.30 8.26 -7.49
N ILE A 150 -1.39 7.42 -8.52
CA ILE A 150 -0.88 6.03 -8.44
C ILE A 150 0.64 5.94 -8.44
N THR A 151 1.34 6.94 -8.98
CA THR A 151 2.81 7.06 -8.93
C THR A 151 3.30 7.80 -7.68
N MET A 152 2.41 8.11 -6.73
CA MET A 152 2.72 8.74 -5.43
C MET A 152 3.25 10.18 -5.51
N ILE A 153 3.23 10.83 -6.69
CA ILE A 153 3.68 12.22 -6.85
C ILE A 153 2.82 13.16 -5.98
N GLU A 154 1.51 12.99 -6.01
CA GLU A 154 0.58 13.77 -5.19
C GLU A 154 0.85 13.58 -3.68
N GLY A 155 1.09 12.34 -3.23
CA GLY A 155 1.46 12.05 -1.85
C GLY A 155 2.79 12.67 -1.43
N PHE A 156 3.77 12.69 -2.33
CA PHE A 156 5.06 13.34 -2.10
C PHE A 156 4.92 14.87 -1.94
N GLU A 157 4.19 15.51 -2.85
CA GLU A 157 3.90 16.95 -2.78
C GLU A 157 3.12 17.31 -1.52
N ARG A 158 2.11 16.49 -1.17
CA ARG A 158 1.33 16.68 0.06
C ARG A 158 2.20 16.58 1.31
N ALA A 159 3.14 15.62 1.37
CA ALA A 159 4.07 15.52 2.49
C ALA A 159 4.92 16.78 2.62
N ASN A 160 5.47 17.27 1.53
CA ASN A 160 6.33 18.48 1.53
C ASN A 160 5.57 19.77 1.89
N ALA A 161 4.26 19.82 1.69
CA ALA A 161 3.41 20.95 2.08
C ALA A 161 3.06 20.97 3.59
N ILE A 162 3.38 19.91 4.33
CA ILE A 162 3.19 19.85 5.80
C ILE A 162 4.43 20.44 6.46
N THR A 163 4.22 21.46 7.28
CA THR A 163 5.25 22.19 8.06
C THR A 163 5.16 21.84 9.54
#